data_4ef8970024ff50c1e8bc8aae89a6b629
#
_entry.id   4ef8970024ff50c1e8bc8aae89a6b629
#
_cell.length_a   1.000
_cell.length_b   1.000
_cell.length_c   1.000
_cell.angle_alpha   90.00
_cell.angle_beta   90.00
_cell.angle_gamma   90.00
#
_symmetry.space_group_name_H-M   'P 1'
#
loop_
_entity.id
_entity.type
_entity.pdbx_description
1 polymer ?
#
loop_
_entity_poly.entity_id
_entity_poly.type
_entity_poly.pdbx_seq_one_letter_code
_entity_poly.pdbx_strand_id
1 'polypeptide(L)'
;WGNHNLYQDQLKAAQIVVISHADVMTEIDQSALLKLKDEYLAYSQTWLPAVQGDLLLSQIDLPYVGLERKIQPLIQIQKQLPTNEPMPEIRQLPYHYIESSQDYTVAGWKFSKRWQFDFYDLLDVLCEQQDWLRIKGIFHTNQGWMNFNFNPQDLNYKSGEEGIDNRIEIITQTDRDWSNFESAVLNCRIDQVEKPQ
;
A
#
# COMPACT_ATOMS: atom_id res chain seq x y z
N TRP A 1 9.99 12.88 9.40
CA TRP A 1 10.79 11.84 8.71
C TRP A 1 11.93 11.25 9.59
N GLY A 2 12.35 11.86 10.69
CA GLY A 2 13.59 11.53 11.39
C GLY A 2 13.50 10.55 12.57
N ASN A 3 12.34 10.13 13.01
CA ASN A 3 12.23 9.45 14.32
C ASN A 3 12.01 7.93 14.28
N HIS A 4 11.92 7.31 13.11
CA HIS A 4 11.85 5.85 13.02
C HIS A 4 13.23 5.24 12.77
N ASN A 5 13.80 4.59 13.76
CA ASN A 5 15.08 3.87 13.67
C ASN A 5 15.18 2.98 12.42
N LEU A 6 14.05 2.36 12.03
CA LEU A 6 13.98 1.52 10.83
C LEU A 6 14.33 2.28 9.54
N TYR A 7 13.81 3.50 9.34
CA TYR A 7 14.12 4.31 8.15
C TYR A 7 15.58 4.77 8.15
N GLN A 8 16.10 5.13 9.31
CA GLN A 8 17.51 5.49 9.42
C GLN A 8 18.42 4.33 9.08
N ASP A 9 18.10 3.14 9.55
CA ASP A 9 18.87 1.94 9.27
C ASP A 9 18.76 1.51 7.78
N GLN A 10 17.60 1.67 7.17
CA GLN A 10 17.42 1.47 5.73
C GLN A 10 18.23 2.47 4.92
N LEU A 11 18.20 3.76 5.27
CA LEU A 11 19.00 4.77 4.62
C LEU A 11 20.50 4.47 4.76
N LYS A 12 20.98 4.11 5.94
CA LYS A 12 22.39 3.75 6.17
C LYS A 12 22.81 2.52 5.36
N ALA A 13 21.90 1.56 5.14
CA ALA A 13 22.17 0.34 4.40
C ALA A 13 22.02 0.49 2.88
N ALA A 14 21.33 1.51 2.41
CA ALA A 14 21.06 1.71 0.99
C ALA A 14 22.34 2.07 0.21
N GLN A 15 22.51 1.48 -0.95
CA GLN A 15 23.51 1.89 -1.94
C GLN A 15 22.96 2.97 -2.86
N ILE A 16 21.66 2.87 -3.17
CA ILE A 16 20.92 3.83 -3.97
C ILE A 16 19.70 4.28 -3.18
N VAL A 17 19.48 5.58 -3.12
CA VAL A 17 18.27 6.20 -2.56
C VAL A 17 17.51 6.88 -3.69
N VAL A 18 16.30 6.41 -3.97
CA VAL A 18 15.43 7.00 -4.99
C VAL A 18 14.53 8.03 -4.35
N ILE A 19 14.53 9.25 -4.87
CA ILE A 19 13.67 10.34 -4.45
C ILE A 19 12.45 10.33 -5.36
N SER A 20 11.34 9.77 -4.88
CA SER A 20 10.07 9.81 -5.61
C SER A 20 9.47 11.22 -5.60
N HIS A 21 8.67 11.53 -6.63
CA HIS A 21 8.00 12.83 -6.74
C HIS A 21 8.96 14.04 -6.75
N ALA A 22 10.14 13.87 -7.31
CA ALA A 22 11.15 14.93 -7.36
C ALA A 22 10.70 16.15 -8.19
N ASP A 23 9.76 15.95 -9.11
CA ASP A 23 9.14 16.94 -9.99
C ASP A 23 8.15 17.88 -9.28
N VAL A 24 7.61 17.48 -8.14
CA VAL A 24 6.63 18.27 -7.38
C VAL A 24 7.17 18.77 -6.04
N MET A 25 8.47 18.63 -5.81
CA MET A 25 9.12 19.08 -4.57
C MET A 25 9.13 20.61 -4.46
N THR A 26 8.68 21.11 -3.32
CA THR A 26 8.80 22.54 -2.98
C THR A 26 10.23 22.92 -2.60
N GLU A 27 10.53 24.22 -2.49
CA GLU A 27 11.83 24.70 -2.01
C GLU A 27 12.14 24.23 -0.58
N ILE A 28 11.10 24.08 0.26
CA ILE A 28 11.21 23.55 1.61
C ILE A 28 11.63 22.09 1.58
N ASP A 29 11.01 21.28 0.72
CA ASP A 29 11.33 19.86 0.55
C ASP A 29 12.75 19.67 0.03
N GLN A 30 13.18 20.48 -0.95
CA GLN A 30 14.55 20.47 -1.47
C GLN A 30 15.58 20.80 -0.40
N SER A 31 15.29 21.80 0.45
CA SER A 31 16.15 22.17 1.57
C SER A 31 16.25 21.07 2.62
N ALA A 32 15.13 20.41 2.91
CA ALA A 32 15.09 19.27 3.82
C ALA A 32 15.87 18.08 3.26
N LEU A 33 15.73 17.82 1.95
CA LEU A 33 16.47 16.76 1.26
C LEU A 33 17.99 17.00 1.28
N LEU A 34 18.43 18.23 1.07
CA LEU A 34 19.86 18.58 1.14
C LEU A 34 20.42 18.30 2.54
N LYS A 35 19.72 18.71 3.59
CA LYS A 35 20.13 18.41 4.97
C LYS A 35 20.22 16.90 5.23
N LEU A 36 19.24 16.15 4.73
CA LEU A 36 19.24 14.69 4.85
C LEU A 36 20.44 14.08 4.12
N LYS A 37 20.76 14.54 2.90
CA LYS A 37 21.94 14.08 2.16
C LYS A 37 23.24 14.35 2.90
N ASP A 38 23.38 15.53 3.51
CA ASP A 38 24.56 15.89 4.28
C ASP A 38 24.72 15.00 5.52
N GLU A 39 23.62 14.67 6.20
CA GLU A 39 23.60 13.75 7.36
C GLU A 39 24.10 12.34 6.98
N TYR A 40 23.77 11.88 5.76
CA TYR A 40 24.12 10.53 5.28
C TYR A 40 25.33 10.50 4.33
N LEU A 41 26.07 11.60 4.19
CA LEU A 41 27.20 11.72 3.28
C LEU A 41 28.28 10.62 3.50
N ALA A 42 28.50 10.24 4.76
CA ALA A 42 29.48 9.22 5.14
C ALA A 42 29.19 7.81 4.60
N TYR A 43 27.97 7.55 4.14
CA TYR A 43 27.54 6.24 3.65
C TYR A 43 27.71 6.07 2.13
N SER A 44 28.23 7.10 1.44
CA SER A 44 28.57 7.07 0.00
C SER A 44 27.41 6.61 -0.90
N GLN A 45 26.21 7.05 -0.60
CA GLN A 45 25.00 6.67 -1.34
C GLN A 45 24.86 7.45 -2.63
N THR A 46 24.27 6.82 -3.63
CA THR A 46 23.81 7.48 -4.85
C THR A 46 22.37 7.90 -4.67
N TRP A 47 22.06 9.21 -4.82
CA TRP A 47 20.72 9.77 -4.70
C TRP A 47 20.18 10.10 -6.07
N LEU A 48 19.09 9.40 -6.49
CA LEU A 48 18.50 9.52 -7.81
C LEU A 48 17.11 10.15 -7.72
N PRO A 49 16.87 11.31 -8.36
CA PRO A 49 15.53 11.84 -8.48
C PRO A 49 14.73 11.03 -9.51
N ALA A 50 13.51 10.64 -9.16
CA ALA A 50 12.54 10.06 -10.06
C ALA A 50 11.45 11.08 -10.39
N VAL A 51 11.30 11.40 -11.66
CA VAL A 51 10.27 12.30 -12.19
C VAL A 51 9.11 11.43 -12.67
N GLN A 52 7.91 11.61 -12.11
CA GLN A 52 6.74 10.80 -12.41
C GLN A 52 6.97 9.27 -12.25
N GLY A 53 7.93 8.89 -11.42
CA GLY A 53 8.33 7.50 -11.21
C GLY A 53 9.32 6.93 -12.23
N ASP A 54 9.73 7.72 -13.24
CA ASP A 54 10.66 7.26 -14.26
C ASP A 54 12.10 7.22 -13.77
N LEU A 55 12.73 6.06 -13.93
CA LEU A 55 14.14 5.80 -13.71
C LEU A 55 14.68 4.92 -14.83
N LEU A 56 15.88 5.24 -15.30
CA LEU A 56 16.56 4.36 -16.25
C LEU A 56 17.10 3.13 -15.52
N LEU A 57 16.86 1.95 -16.08
CA LEU A 57 17.36 0.69 -15.51
C LEU A 57 18.88 0.73 -15.26
N SER A 58 19.64 1.35 -16.16
CA SER A 58 21.10 1.52 -16.03
C SER A 58 21.52 2.38 -14.84
N GLN A 59 20.62 3.18 -14.27
CA GLN A 59 20.94 3.99 -13.08
C GLN A 59 20.82 3.18 -11.78
N ILE A 60 20.03 2.11 -11.79
CA ILE A 60 19.79 1.24 -10.63
C ILE A 60 20.49 -0.11 -10.75
N ASP A 61 20.90 -0.51 -11.95
CA ASP A 61 21.66 -1.74 -12.22
C ASP A 61 23.15 -1.50 -11.94
N LEU A 62 23.46 -1.16 -10.70
CA LEU A 62 24.84 -1.01 -10.25
C LEU A 62 25.37 -2.33 -9.72
N PRO A 63 26.66 -2.66 -9.99
CA PRO A 63 27.26 -3.84 -9.39
C PRO A 63 27.18 -3.73 -7.87
N TYR A 64 26.69 -4.78 -7.21
CA TYR A 64 26.63 -4.84 -5.76
C TYR A 64 28.06 -4.71 -5.19
N VAL A 65 28.36 -3.55 -4.64
CA VAL A 65 29.56 -3.33 -3.85
C VAL A 65 29.27 -3.83 -2.45
N GLY A 66 29.56 -5.09 -2.20
CA GLY A 66 29.40 -5.71 -0.89
C GLY A 66 30.21 -4.92 0.14
N LEU A 67 29.58 -3.98 0.81
CA LEU A 67 30.09 -3.51 2.08
C LEU A 67 29.99 -4.71 3.02
N GLU A 68 31.11 -5.22 3.50
CA GLU A 68 31.18 -6.15 4.64
C GLU A 68 30.66 -5.42 5.89
N ARG A 69 29.41 -4.98 5.85
CA ARG A 69 28.70 -4.54 7.03
C ARG A 69 28.27 -5.81 7.73
N LYS A 70 28.79 -6.05 8.91
CA LYS A 70 28.18 -6.97 9.87
C LYS A 70 26.79 -6.42 10.15
N ILE A 71 25.85 -6.72 9.28
CA ILE A 71 24.44 -6.56 9.54
C ILE A 71 24.18 -7.57 10.65
N GLN A 72 24.22 -7.13 11.89
CA GLN A 72 23.57 -7.89 12.93
C GLN A 72 22.10 -7.92 12.51
N PRO A 73 21.51 -9.09 12.28
CA PRO A 73 20.09 -9.16 11.97
C PRO A 73 19.34 -8.60 13.19
N LEU A 74 18.90 -7.34 13.09
CA LEU A 74 18.12 -6.65 14.12
C LEU A 74 16.72 -7.27 14.29
N ILE A 75 16.37 -8.15 13.40
CA ILE A 75 15.21 -9.00 13.52
C ILE A 75 15.72 -10.43 13.32
N GLN A 76 15.79 -11.19 14.39
CA GLN A 76 15.54 -12.60 14.27
C GLN A 76 14.08 -12.73 13.80
N ILE A 77 13.88 -12.54 12.51
CA ILE A 77 12.75 -13.20 11.86
C ILE A 77 13.08 -14.67 12.13
N GLN A 78 12.53 -15.21 13.20
CA GLN A 78 12.27 -16.63 13.20
C GLN A 78 11.48 -16.82 11.90
N LYS A 79 12.19 -17.22 10.84
CA LYS A 79 11.59 -17.97 9.77
C LYS A 79 11.00 -19.18 10.47
N GLN A 80 9.81 -19.00 11.00
CA GLN A 80 8.86 -20.08 10.96
C GLN A 80 8.74 -20.33 9.46
N LEU A 81 9.55 -21.28 8.97
CA LEU A 81 9.25 -21.98 7.74
C LEU A 81 7.73 -22.14 7.78
N PRO A 82 7.02 -21.73 6.72
CA PRO A 82 5.61 -22.02 6.65
C PRO A 82 5.53 -23.52 6.93
N THR A 83 5.14 -23.87 8.15
CA THR A 83 4.61 -25.20 8.40
C THR A 83 3.59 -25.35 7.29
N ASN A 84 3.59 -26.49 6.60
CA ASN A 84 2.57 -26.87 5.61
C ASN A 84 1.19 -27.02 6.30
N GLU A 85 0.91 -26.16 7.25
CA GLU A 85 -0.44 -25.97 7.74
C GLU A 85 -1.17 -25.25 6.60
N PRO A 86 -2.20 -25.87 6.03
CA PRO A 86 -3.02 -25.22 5.04
C PRO A 86 -3.44 -23.88 5.67
N MET A 87 -3.19 -22.77 4.98
CA MET A 87 -3.72 -21.47 5.38
C MET A 87 -5.16 -21.71 5.80
N PRO A 88 -5.57 -21.23 6.99
CA PRO A 88 -6.92 -21.44 7.45
C PRO A 88 -7.85 -21.04 6.31
N GLU A 89 -8.60 -22.00 5.78
CA GLU A 89 -9.62 -21.71 4.78
C GLU A 89 -10.44 -20.57 5.35
N ILE A 90 -10.48 -19.44 4.64
CA ILE A 90 -11.34 -18.32 5.01
C ILE A 90 -12.75 -18.86 4.83
N ARG A 91 -13.29 -19.43 5.92
CA ARG A 91 -14.58 -20.16 5.89
C ARG A 91 -15.76 -19.22 5.80
N GLN A 92 -15.53 -17.92 6.04
CA GLN A 92 -16.60 -16.93 6.08
C GLN A 92 -16.15 -15.63 5.40
N LEU A 93 -16.89 -15.22 4.39
CA LEU A 93 -16.71 -13.93 3.70
C LEU A 93 -17.94 -13.05 3.98
N PRO A 94 -17.78 -11.74 4.17
CA PRO A 94 -16.51 -11.01 4.09
C PRO A 94 -15.56 -11.35 5.24
N TYR A 95 -14.27 -11.35 4.97
CA TYR A 95 -13.24 -11.42 6.00
C TYR A 95 -12.75 -10.01 6.30
N HIS A 96 -12.85 -9.59 7.54
CA HIS A 96 -12.42 -8.27 8.02
C HIS A 96 -11.26 -8.41 9.02
N TYR A 97 -10.28 -7.53 8.94
CA TYR A 97 -9.19 -7.44 9.90
C TYR A 97 -8.86 -5.98 10.20
N ILE A 98 -8.33 -5.74 11.39
CA ILE A 98 -7.82 -4.44 11.83
C ILE A 98 -6.41 -4.66 12.38
N GLU A 99 -5.46 -3.85 11.92
CA GLU A 99 -4.10 -3.81 12.41
C GLU A 99 -3.79 -2.38 12.86
N SER A 100 -3.42 -2.21 14.12
CA SER A 100 -3.09 -0.89 14.68
C SER A 100 -1.61 -0.80 15.01
N SER A 101 -1.01 0.35 14.67
CA SER A 101 0.32 0.76 15.08
C SER A 101 0.25 2.01 15.97
N GLN A 102 1.39 2.59 16.35
CA GLN A 102 1.39 3.81 17.16
C GLN A 102 0.81 5.02 16.43
N ASP A 103 0.92 5.07 15.10
CA ASP A 103 0.64 6.27 14.31
C ASP A 103 -0.57 6.12 13.37
N TYR A 104 -1.03 4.88 13.13
CA TYR A 104 -2.12 4.62 12.19
C TYR A 104 -2.78 3.27 12.44
N THR A 105 -3.98 3.14 11.92
CA THR A 105 -4.75 1.89 11.89
C THR A 105 -5.04 1.52 10.44
N VAL A 106 -4.87 0.25 10.11
CA VAL A 106 -5.24 -0.35 8.82
C VAL A 106 -6.46 -1.22 9.04
N ALA A 107 -7.55 -0.91 8.36
CA ALA A 107 -8.72 -1.78 8.28
C ALA A 107 -8.80 -2.39 6.89
N GLY A 108 -8.94 -3.71 6.80
CA GLY A 108 -8.95 -4.42 5.54
C GLY A 108 -10.08 -5.43 5.43
N TRP A 109 -10.60 -5.57 4.21
CA TRP A 109 -11.65 -6.53 3.87
C TRP A 109 -11.26 -7.36 2.67
N LYS A 110 -11.68 -8.63 2.72
CA LYS A 110 -11.66 -9.54 1.57
C LYS A 110 -13.05 -10.07 1.32
N PHE A 111 -13.46 -10.01 0.07
CA PHE A 111 -14.75 -10.52 -0.40
C PHE A 111 -14.54 -11.60 -1.45
N SER A 112 -15.58 -12.38 -1.71
CA SER A 112 -15.51 -13.44 -2.70
C SER A 112 -15.14 -12.90 -4.08
N LYS A 113 -14.21 -13.56 -4.77
CA LYS A 113 -13.89 -13.29 -6.18
C LYS A 113 -15.13 -13.35 -7.09
N ARG A 114 -16.12 -14.18 -6.75
CA ARG A 114 -17.33 -14.36 -7.53
C ARG A 114 -18.32 -13.22 -7.42
N TRP A 115 -18.15 -12.35 -6.41
CA TRP A 115 -19.03 -11.21 -6.24
C TRP A 115 -18.67 -10.12 -7.24
N GLN A 116 -19.70 -9.49 -7.78
CA GLN A 116 -19.60 -8.34 -8.64
C GLN A 116 -20.24 -7.14 -7.96
N PHE A 117 -19.62 -5.99 -8.11
CA PHE A 117 -20.07 -4.74 -7.47
C PHE A 117 -20.47 -3.73 -8.53
N ASP A 118 -21.45 -2.87 -8.24
CA ASP A 118 -21.69 -1.69 -9.04
C ASP A 118 -20.52 -0.71 -8.86
N PHE A 119 -19.95 -0.29 -9.98
CA PHE A 119 -18.77 0.57 -9.96
C PHE A 119 -19.06 1.95 -9.36
N TYR A 120 -20.18 2.56 -9.73
CA TYR A 120 -20.49 3.92 -9.28
C TYR A 120 -20.93 3.94 -7.82
N ASP A 121 -21.77 3.02 -7.40
CA ASP A 121 -22.18 2.90 -6.00
C ASP A 121 -20.96 2.64 -5.11
N LEU A 122 -20.03 1.78 -5.54
CA LEU A 122 -18.80 1.51 -4.81
C LEU A 122 -17.90 2.75 -4.76
N LEU A 123 -17.75 3.46 -5.88
CA LEU A 123 -16.95 4.68 -5.95
C LEU A 123 -17.50 5.75 -4.99
N ASP A 124 -18.80 5.92 -4.94
CA ASP A 124 -19.46 6.86 -4.03
C ASP A 124 -19.22 6.49 -2.56
N VAL A 125 -19.37 5.21 -2.20
CA VAL A 125 -19.05 4.70 -0.84
C VAL A 125 -17.61 4.97 -0.47
N LEU A 126 -16.66 4.82 -1.39
CA LEU A 126 -15.24 5.08 -1.12
C LEU A 126 -14.93 6.58 -0.98
N CYS A 127 -15.57 7.42 -1.79
CA CYS A 127 -15.39 8.87 -1.76
C CYS A 127 -16.04 9.53 -0.54
N GLU A 128 -17.12 8.95 0.01
CA GLU A 128 -17.81 9.47 1.20
C GLU A 128 -17.02 9.22 2.51
N GLN A 129 -15.99 8.37 2.48
CA GLN A 129 -15.19 8.13 3.67
C GLN A 129 -14.47 9.41 4.11
N GLN A 130 -14.33 9.59 5.43
CA GLN A 130 -13.64 10.73 6.02
C GLN A 130 -12.45 10.27 6.86
N ASP A 131 -11.53 11.18 7.18
CA ASP A 131 -10.40 10.94 8.09
C ASP A 131 -9.51 9.75 7.72
N TRP A 132 -9.38 9.48 6.42
CA TRP A 132 -8.48 8.45 5.90
C TRP A 132 -7.20 9.08 5.31
N LEU A 133 -6.11 8.32 5.39
CA LEU A 133 -4.81 8.66 4.82
C LEU A 133 -4.61 8.01 3.45
N ARG A 134 -5.18 6.82 3.27
CA ARG A 134 -5.09 6.07 2.03
C ARG A 134 -6.22 5.05 1.93
N ILE A 135 -6.75 4.88 0.73
CA ILE A 135 -7.64 3.77 0.37
C ILE A 135 -7.00 3.03 -0.81
N LYS A 136 -6.83 1.73 -0.68
CA LYS A 136 -6.32 0.89 -1.76
C LYS A 136 -7.17 -0.36 -1.89
N GLY A 137 -7.62 -0.66 -3.10
CA GLY A 137 -8.48 -1.81 -3.34
C GLY A 137 -8.45 -2.31 -4.77
N ILE A 138 -8.94 -3.53 -4.95
CA ILE A 138 -9.23 -4.13 -6.23
C ILE A 138 -10.59 -4.80 -6.16
N PHE A 139 -11.46 -4.52 -7.12
CA PHE A 139 -12.81 -5.06 -7.17
C PHE A 139 -13.20 -5.51 -8.57
N HIS A 140 -13.92 -6.61 -8.64
CA HIS A 140 -14.66 -7.03 -9.82
C HIS A 140 -15.97 -6.24 -9.87
N THR A 141 -16.09 -5.33 -10.84
CA THR A 141 -17.25 -4.46 -10.99
C THR A 141 -18.00 -4.75 -12.28
N ASN A 142 -19.16 -4.12 -12.47
CA ASN A 142 -19.89 -4.13 -13.75
C ASN A 142 -19.12 -3.46 -14.92
N GLN A 143 -17.99 -2.79 -14.63
CA GLN A 143 -17.05 -2.25 -15.61
C GLN A 143 -15.76 -3.08 -15.74
N GLY A 144 -15.74 -4.31 -15.20
CA GLY A 144 -14.56 -5.16 -15.13
C GLY A 144 -13.78 -5.00 -13.83
N TRP A 145 -12.56 -5.51 -13.80
CA TRP A 145 -11.69 -5.37 -12.65
C TRP A 145 -11.14 -3.96 -12.55
N MET A 146 -11.35 -3.32 -11.39
CA MET A 146 -10.95 -1.95 -11.10
C MET A 146 -10.01 -1.88 -9.92
N ASN A 147 -8.91 -1.15 -10.10
CA ASN A 147 -7.97 -0.81 -9.04
C ASN A 147 -8.27 0.60 -8.54
N PHE A 148 -8.40 0.74 -7.23
CA PHE A 148 -8.56 2.01 -6.52
C PHE A 148 -7.29 2.31 -5.74
N ASN A 149 -6.79 3.54 -5.80
CA ASN A 149 -5.63 4.00 -5.06
C ASN A 149 -5.81 5.48 -4.74
N PHE A 150 -6.51 5.76 -3.64
CA PHE A 150 -6.86 7.10 -3.21
C PHE A 150 -5.90 7.58 -2.13
N ASN A 151 -5.52 8.81 -2.22
CA ASN A 151 -4.92 9.62 -1.17
C ASN A 151 -5.67 10.95 -1.08
N PRO A 152 -5.54 11.76 -0.01
CA PRO A 152 -6.34 12.98 0.16
C PRO A 152 -6.20 14.02 -0.96
N GLN A 153 -5.15 13.93 -1.80
CA GLN A 153 -4.89 14.84 -2.90
C GLN A 153 -5.30 14.27 -4.26
N ASP A 154 -5.46 12.93 -4.36
CA ASP A 154 -5.70 12.26 -5.64
C ASP A 154 -6.55 11.01 -5.46
N LEU A 155 -7.66 10.96 -6.19
CA LEU A 155 -8.60 9.84 -6.24
C LEU A 155 -8.36 9.05 -7.53
N ASN A 156 -7.29 8.27 -7.55
CA ASN A 156 -6.91 7.53 -8.75
C ASN A 156 -7.59 6.16 -8.79
N TYR A 157 -8.27 5.87 -9.89
CA TYR A 157 -8.78 4.53 -10.21
C TYR A 157 -8.53 4.20 -11.68
N LYS A 158 -8.34 2.93 -11.98
CA LYS A 158 -8.09 2.45 -13.34
C LYS A 158 -8.50 1.00 -13.52
N SER A 159 -8.77 0.61 -14.75
CA SER A 159 -8.95 -0.80 -15.11
C SER A 159 -7.70 -1.59 -14.73
N GLY A 160 -7.91 -2.79 -14.22
CA GLY A 160 -6.88 -3.70 -13.77
C GLY A 160 -7.03 -5.10 -14.35
N GLU A 161 -6.05 -5.94 -14.09
CA GLU A 161 -6.12 -7.36 -14.38
C GLU A 161 -7.01 -8.07 -13.36
N GLU A 162 -7.48 -9.25 -13.72
CA GLU A 162 -8.30 -10.10 -12.85
C GLU A 162 -7.58 -10.41 -11.54
N GLY A 163 -8.21 -10.03 -10.42
CA GLY A 163 -7.71 -10.30 -9.08
C GLY A 163 -8.01 -11.73 -8.59
N ILE A 164 -7.35 -12.13 -7.52
CA ILE A 164 -7.61 -13.42 -6.84
C ILE A 164 -8.83 -13.35 -5.92
N ASP A 165 -9.19 -12.16 -5.46
CA ASP A 165 -10.35 -11.82 -4.63
C ASP A 165 -10.71 -10.35 -4.83
N ASN A 166 -11.88 -9.93 -4.34
CA ASN A 166 -12.19 -8.53 -4.13
C ASN A 166 -11.62 -8.12 -2.77
N ARG A 167 -10.92 -7.00 -2.69
CA ARG A 167 -10.32 -6.54 -1.44
C ARG A 167 -10.20 -5.04 -1.35
N ILE A 168 -10.16 -4.53 -0.13
CA ILE A 168 -9.88 -3.13 0.17
C ILE A 168 -9.14 -3.00 1.48
N GLU A 169 -8.25 -2.02 1.55
CA GLU A 169 -7.58 -1.56 2.76
C GLU A 169 -7.74 -0.06 2.90
N ILE A 170 -8.06 0.38 4.10
CA ILE A 170 -8.17 1.78 4.47
C ILE A 170 -7.22 2.06 5.61
N ILE A 171 -6.37 3.07 5.43
CA ILE A 171 -5.45 3.56 6.47
C ILE A 171 -6.05 4.82 7.08
N THR A 172 -6.17 4.85 8.40
CA THR A 172 -6.65 6.00 9.19
C THR A 172 -5.67 6.33 10.31
N GLN A 173 -5.78 7.52 10.89
CA GLN A 173 -4.97 7.88 12.07
C GLN A 173 -5.49 7.22 13.35
N THR A 174 -6.80 6.96 13.42
CA THR A 174 -7.46 6.40 14.60
C THR A 174 -8.35 5.24 14.20
N ASP A 175 -8.54 4.31 15.11
CA ASP A 175 -9.54 3.26 14.95
C ASP A 175 -10.97 3.84 15.05
N ARG A 176 -11.90 3.20 14.37
CA ARG A 176 -13.33 3.55 14.35
C ARG A 176 -14.20 2.34 14.12
N ASP A 177 -15.51 2.50 14.34
CA ASP A 177 -16.50 1.49 13.94
C ASP A 177 -16.64 1.44 12.40
N TRP A 178 -16.39 0.28 11.84
CA TRP A 178 -16.40 0.01 10.41
C TRP A 178 -17.69 -0.67 9.93
N SER A 179 -18.65 -0.94 10.82
CA SER A 179 -19.87 -1.71 10.50
C SER A 179 -20.70 -1.05 9.40
N ASN A 180 -20.79 0.27 9.42
CA ASN A 180 -21.52 1.03 8.41
C ASN A 180 -20.81 0.96 7.05
N PHE A 181 -19.49 1.07 7.03
CA PHE A 181 -18.69 0.96 5.81
C PHE A 181 -18.83 -0.43 5.18
N GLU A 182 -18.64 -1.49 5.97
CA GLU A 182 -18.81 -2.86 5.50
C GLU A 182 -20.19 -3.09 4.89
N SER A 183 -21.25 -2.64 5.59
CA SER A 183 -22.63 -2.74 5.11
C SER A 183 -22.83 -1.96 3.81
N ALA A 184 -22.27 -0.76 3.69
CA ALA A 184 -22.37 0.06 2.48
C ALA A 184 -21.68 -0.64 1.29
N VAL A 185 -20.48 -1.17 1.48
CA VAL A 185 -19.78 -1.93 0.43
C VAL A 185 -20.57 -3.17 0.02
N LEU A 186 -21.15 -3.90 0.98
CA LEU A 186 -21.98 -5.08 0.67
C LEU A 186 -23.23 -4.73 -0.11
N ASN A 187 -23.82 -3.55 0.13
CA ASN A 187 -24.99 -3.05 -0.62
C ASN A 187 -24.67 -2.69 -2.07
N CYS A 188 -23.40 -2.40 -2.40
CA CYS A 188 -22.96 -2.19 -3.79
C CYS A 188 -22.87 -3.50 -4.58
N ARG A 189 -23.08 -4.65 -3.96
CA ARG A 189 -23.02 -5.94 -4.63
C ARG A 189 -24.19 -6.12 -5.59
N ILE A 190 -23.86 -6.49 -6.82
CA ILE A 190 -24.86 -6.87 -7.84
C ILE A 190 -25.18 -8.34 -7.63
N ASP A 191 -26.41 -8.64 -7.24
CA ASP A 191 -26.87 -10.02 -7.17
C ASP A 191 -26.93 -10.58 -8.60
N GLN A 192 -26.14 -11.62 -8.84
CA GLN A 192 -26.32 -12.39 -10.06
C GLN A 192 -27.67 -13.09 -9.94
N VAL A 193 -28.65 -12.59 -10.68
CA VAL A 193 -29.88 -13.32 -10.90
C VAL A 193 -29.48 -14.62 -11.56
N GLU A 194 -29.54 -15.73 -10.82
CA GLU A 194 -29.40 -17.07 -11.40
C GLU A 194 -30.38 -17.14 -12.55
N LYS A 195 -29.88 -17.23 -13.79
CA LYS A 195 -30.72 -17.52 -14.93
C LYS A 195 -31.29 -18.91 -14.67
N PRO A 196 -32.62 -19.07 -14.59
CA PRO A 196 -33.20 -20.39 -14.50
C PRO A 196 -32.76 -21.19 -15.72
N GLN A 197 -32.27 -22.41 -15.48
CA GLN A 197 -31.91 -23.40 -16.51
C GLN A 197 -33.16 -23.91 -17.22
#